data_d6bdce87bc4daa16228c510edcf2f23d
#
_entry.id   d6bdce87bc4daa16228c510edcf2f23d
#
_cell.length_a   1.000
_cell.length_b   1.000
_cell.length_c   1.000
_cell.angle_alpha   90.00
_cell.angle_beta   90.00
_cell.angle_gamma   90.00
#
_symmetry.space_group_name_H-M   'P 1'
#
loop_
_entity.id
_entity.type
_entity.pdbx_description
1 polymer ?
#
loop_
_entity_poly.entity_id
_entity_poly.type
_entity_poly.pdbx_seq_one_letter_code
_entity_poly.pdbx_strand_id
1 'polypeptide(L)'
;NNILNEKTLDIFVQNQVQIAQNELENQKNQALSLALMFSKNQDIINNLEKNNHIELKKELLKLLNIIKTYTKNSIDIQIHTKYLEVFTRSWEDVDFGLKLDSFREGLVKVRNSNEPYVSTELGKRFNIKAIAPIYNHNNLFIGSIEVIVDFNPLINRLKGLGIDSMILLEKDYLNIATYHSDNPKLGDYLILQSSFSKNLLDILIKNPNFLKNDSFYYETDEKVFTQIPLGEFENSSVGVL
;
A
#
# COMPACT_ATOMS: atom_id res chain seq x y z
N ASN A 1 41.14 9.24 -8.46
CA ASN A 1 39.91 10.08 -8.55
C ASN A 1 38.64 9.23 -8.76
N ASN A 2 38.64 8.17 -9.61
CA ASN A 2 37.42 7.37 -9.86
C ASN A 2 36.91 6.63 -8.61
N ILE A 3 37.77 5.97 -7.85
CA ILE A 3 37.39 5.19 -6.64
C ILE A 3 36.76 6.08 -5.55
N LEU A 4 37.23 7.32 -5.43
CA LEU A 4 36.68 8.27 -4.46
C LEU A 4 35.26 8.73 -4.90
N ASN A 5 35.08 8.94 -6.20
CA ASN A 5 33.78 9.30 -6.77
C ASN A 5 32.75 8.16 -6.66
N GLU A 6 33.16 6.92 -6.95
CA GLU A 6 32.28 5.75 -6.80
C GLU A 6 31.83 5.56 -5.34
N LYS A 7 32.74 5.61 -4.36
CA LYS A 7 32.36 5.53 -2.95
C LYS A 7 31.42 6.65 -2.50
N THR A 8 31.63 7.85 -3.01
CA THR A 8 30.76 9.00 -2.69
C THR A 8 29.37 8.80 -3.27
N LEU A 9 29.28 8.27 -4.49
CA LEU A 9 28.02 7.96 -5.15
C LEU A 9 27.28 6.82 -4.45
N ASP A 10 27.98 5.76 -4.06
CA ASP A 10 27.40 4.65 -3.29
C ASP A 10 26.75 5.15 -2.00
N ILE A 11 27.46 5.99 -1.23
CA ILE A 11 26.93 6.56 0.02
C ILE A 11 25.71 7.45 -0.28
N PHE A 12 25.77 8.25 -1.33
CA PHE A 12 24.65 9.09 -1.72
C PHE A 12 23.40 8.24 -2.04
N VAL A 13 23.54 7.21 -2.89
CA VAL A 13 22.42 6.33 -3.27
C VAL A 13 21.87 5.59 -2.05
N GLN A 14 22.74 5.05 -1.18
CA GLN A 14 22.30 4.41 0.06
C GLN A 14 21.48 5.35 0.94
N ASN A 15 21.88 6.60 1.06
CA ASN A 15 21.13 7.59 1.82
C ASN A 15 19.76 7.89 1.20
N GLN A 16 19.67 7.98 -0.13
CA GLN A 16 18.39 8.20 -0.81
C GLN A 16 17.44 6.99 -0.65
N VAL A 17 17.97 5.78 -0.76
CA VAL A 17 17.22 4.54 -0.50
C VAL A 17 16.69 4.53 0.93
N GLN A 18 17.55 4.86 1.91
CA GLN A 18 17.15 4.91 3.32
C GLN A 18 16.04 5.95 3.57
N ILE A 19 16.12 7.12 2.94
CA ILE A 19 15.08 8.16 3.01
C ILE A 19 13.77 7.59 2.46
N ALA A 20 13.78 6.96 1.28
CA ALA A 20 12.58 6.41 0.67
C ALA A 20 11.95 5.29 1.51
N GLN A 21 12.77 4.40 2.06
CA GLN A 21 12.33 3.34 2.97
C GLN A 21 11.71 3.92 4.26
N ASN A 22 12.34 4.94 4.85
CA ASN A 22 11.81 5.60 6.05
C ASN A 22 10.45 6.27 5.77
N GLU A 23 10.28 6.93 4.63
CA GLU A 23 9.00 7.55 4.26
C GLU A 23 7.92 6.49 4.00
N LEU A 24 8.27 5.34 3.40
CA LEU A 24 7.34 4.22 3.26
C LEU A 24 6.90 3.68 4.63
N GLU A 25 7.84 3.45 5.55
CA GLU A 25 7.54 3.00 6.91
C GLU A 25 6.72 4.03 7.70
N ASN A 26 6.98 5.33 7.52
CA ASN A 26 6.17 6.38 8.11
C ASN A 26 4.70 6.31 7.61
N GLN A 27 4.48 6.08 6.32
CA GLN A 27 3.12 5.91 5.79
C GLN A 27 2.44 4.64 6.33
N LYS A 28 3.15 3.53 6.40
CA LYS A 28 2.63 2.29 7.02
C LYS A 28 2.21 2.53 8.46
N ASN A 29 3.05 3.20 9.26
CA ASN A 29 2.76 3.50 10.66
C ASN A 29 1.57 4.44 10.83
N GLN A 30 1.40 5.42 9.94
CA GLN A 30 0.21 6.28 9.93
C GLN A 30 -1.07 5.49 9.63
N ALA A 31 -1.04 4.63 8.61
CA ALA A 31 -2.16 3.75 8.28
C ALA A 31 -2.51 2.80 9.42
N LEU A 32 -1.49 2.23 10.07
CA LEU A 32 -1.67 1.34 11.22
C LEU A 32 -2.29 2.07 12.42
N SER A 33 -1.86 3.29 12.69
CA SER A 33 -2.42 4.13 13.77
C SER A 33 -3.90 4.41 13.53
N LEU A 34 -4.30 4.69 12.28
CA LEU A 34 -5.71 4.87 11.92
C LEU A 34 -6.50 3.57 12.08
N ALA A 35 -5.96 2.43 11.62
CA ALA A 35 -6.63 1.14 11.78
C ALA A 35 -6.86 0.78 13.25
N LEU A 36 -5.85 1.00 14.10
CA LEU A 36 -5.95 0.81 15.55
C LEU A 36 -7.01 1.72 16.18
N MET A 37 -7.04 2.99 15.82
CA MET A 37 -8.02 3.96 16.32
C MET A 37 -9.45 3.56 15.90
N PHE A 38 -9.66 3.22 14.65
CA PHE A 38 -10.96 2.80 14.15
C PHE A 38 -11.41 1.45 14.70
N SER A 39 -10.50 0.52 14.97
CA SER A 39 -10.84 -0.77 15.58
C SER A 39 -11.44 -0.65 16.98
N LYS A 40 -11.29 0.51 17.63
CA LYS A 40 -11.84 0.83 18.94
C LYS A 40 -13.09 1.73 18.87
N ASN A 41 -13.50 2.11 17.67
CA ASN A 41 -14.69 2.95 17.48
C ASN A 41 -15.95 2.17 17.83
N GLN A 42 -16.76 2.70 18.73
CA GLN A 42 -17.91 2.01 19.28
C GLN A 42 -19.02 1.77 18.26
N ASP A 43 -19.22 2.71 17.32
CA ASP A 43 -20.24 2.55 16.29
C ASP A 43 -19.84 1.47 15.28
N ILE A 44 -18.55 1.32 14.98
CA ILE A 44 -18.03 0.23 14.15
C ILE A 44 -18.28 -1.11 14.86
N ILE A 45 -17.90 -1.25 16.12
CA ILE A 45 -18.10 -2.47 16.92
C ILE A 45 -19.57 -2.85 16.96
N ASN A 46 -20.44 -1.91 17.34
CA ASN A 46 -21.87 -2.15 17.51
C ASN A 46 -22.56 -2.57 16.20
N ASN A 47 -22.20 -1.94 15.08
CA ASN A 47 -22.80 -2.28 13.79
C ASN A 47 -22.28 -3.62 13.25
N LEU A 48 -21.02 -3.96 13.50
CA LEU A 48 -20.48 -5.27 13.15
C LEU A 48 -21.16 -6.40 13.95
N GLU A 49 -21.33 -6.23 15.26
CA GLU A 49 -22.06 -7.20 16.12
C GLU A 49 -23.53 -7.37 15.71
N LYS A 50 -24.20 -6.27 15.35
CA LYS A 50 -25.60 -6.28 14.91
C LYS A 50 -25.78 -6.74 13.45
N ASN A 51 -24.70 -7.09 12.76
CA ASN A 51 -24.70 -7.43 11.34
C ASN A 51 -25.33 -6.35 10.45
N ASN A 52 -25.13 -5.07 10.80
CA ASN A 52 -25.72 -3.93 10.10
C ASN A 52 -24.67 -3.25 9.19
N HIS A 53 -24.39 -3.87 8.04
CA HIS A 53 -23.37 -3.39 7.10
C HIS A 53 -23.76 -2.04 6.44
N ILE A 54 -25.05 -1.75 6.26
CA ILE A 54 -25.51 -0.50 5.65
C ILE A 54 -25.23 0.69 6.55
N GLU A 55 -25.58 0.58 7.84
CA GLU A 55 -25.33 1.67 8.78
C GLU A 55 -23.84 1.83 9.05
N LEU A 56 -23.11 0.70 9.15
CA LEU A 56 -21.65 0.75 9.27
C LEU A 56 -21.01 1.52 8.12
N LYS A 57 -21.43 1.27 6.88
CA LYS A 57 -20.92 2.03 5.72
C LYS A 57 -21.16 3.53 5.86
N LYS A 58 -22.34 3.95 6.29
CA LYS A 58 -22.63 5.37 6.50
C LYS A 58 -21.69 6.00 7.54
N GLU A 59 -21.44 5.30 8.65
CA GLU A 59 -20.50 5.78 9.68
C GLU A 59 -19.07 5.86 9.14
N LEU A 60 -18.60 4.87 8.40
CA LEU A 60 -17.29 4.91 7.73
C LEU A 60 -17.17 6.11 6.80
N LEU A 61 -18.17 6.38 5.97
CA LEU A 61 -18.16 7.51 5.03
C LEU A 61 -18.11 8.86 5.75
N LYS A 62 -18.79 9.01 6.90
CA LYS A 62 -18.68 10.23 7.72
C LYS A 62 -17.25 10.41 8.24
N LEU A 63 -16.63 9.38 8.80
CA LEU A 63 -15.24 9.42 9.29
C LEU A 63 -14.25 9.74 8.16
N LEU A 64 -14.40 9.10 7.02
CA LEU A 64 -13.55 9.34 5.85
C LEU A 64 -13.68 10.74 5.30
N ASN A 65 -14.90 11.31 5.30
CA ASN A 65 -15.12 12.69 4.87
C ASN A 65 -14.39 13.70 5.78
N ILE A 66 -14.39 13.47 7.09
CA ILE A 66 -13.63 14.29 8.05
C ILE A 66 -12.13 14.22 7.72
N ILE A 67 -11.56 13.01 7.57
CA ILE A 67 -10.15 12.84 7.24
C ILE A 67 -9.81 13.58 5.94
N LYS A 68 -10.57 13.34 4.88
CA LYS A 68 -10.35 13.98 3.57
C LYS A 68 -10.39 15.50 3.65
N THR A 69 -11.34 16.05 4.41
CA THR A 69 -11.51 17.50 4.55
C THR A 69 -10.30 18.16 5.22
N TYR A 70 -9.76 17.56 6.28
CA TYR A 70 -8.71 18.18 7.08
C TYR A 70 -7.30 17.79 6.68
N THR A 71 -7.09 16.57 6.14
CA THR A 71 -5.75 16.09 5.78
C THR A 71 -5.49 16.13 4.28
N LYS A 72 -6.53 16.33 3.45
CA LYS A 72 -6.50 16.22 1.99
C LYS A 72 -6.05 14.82 1.48
N ASN A 73 -5.87 13.87 2.37
CA ASN A 73 -5.54 12.49 2.03
C ASN A 73 -6.82 11.68 1.82
N SER A 74 -6.81 10.85 0.81
CA SER A 74 -7.88 9.87 0.56
C SER A 74 -7.41 8.52 1.04
N ILE A 75 -8.21 7.90 1.90
CA ILE A 75 -8.03 6.52 2.34
C ILE A 75 -9.31 5.74 2.11
N ASP A 76 -9.17 4.44 1.95
CA ASP A 76 -10.31 3.53 1.91
C ASP A 76 -10.32 2.64 3.15
N ILE A 77 -11.50 2.18 3.55
CA ILE A 77 -11.68 1.28 4.69
C ILE A 77 -12.48 0.06 4.24
N GLN A 78 -12.00 -1.12 4.65
CA GLN A 78 -12.73 -2.37 4.53
C GLN A 78 -12.87 -3.01 5.90
N ILE A 79 -14.08 -3.51 6.19
CA ILE A 79 -14.35 -4.28 7.40
C ILE A 79 -14.58 -5.74 7.00
N HIS A 80 -14.06 -6.66 7.81
CA HIS A 80 -14.18 -8.08 7.62
C HIS A 80 -14.86 -8.73 8.82
N THR A 81 -15.63 -9.77 8.56
CA THR A 81 -16.15 -10.65 9.61
C THR A 81 -15.03 -11.47 10.25
N LYS A 82 -15.31 -12.10 11.39
CA LYS A 82 -14.38 -13.07 12.01
C LYS A 82 -14.03 -14.28 11.14
N TYR A 83 -14.79 -14.50 10.07
CA TYR A 83 -14.57 -15.57 9.08
C TYR A 83 -13.74 -15.11 7.88
N LEU A 84 -13.13 -13.90 7.94
CA LEU A 84 -12.39 -13.27 6.85
C LEU A 84 -13.23 -13.04 5.58
N GLU A 85 -14.48 -12.70 5.77
CA GLU A 85 -15.39 -12.33 4.70
C GLU A 85 -15.54 -10.80 4.64
N VAL A 86 -15.73 -10.27 3.44
CA VAL A 86 -16.06 -8.84 3.26
C VAL A 86 -17.36 -8.53 3.97
N PHE A 87 -17.32 -7.63 4.96
CA PHE A 87 -18.52 -7.13 5.62
C PHE A 87 -19.01 -5.81 5.01
N THR A 88 -18.11 -4.87 4.78
CA THR A 88 -18.40 -3.64 4.05
C THR A 88 -17.13 -2.99 3.50
N ARG A 89 -17.27 -2.24 2.42
CA ARG A 89 -16.23 -1.43 1.79
C ARG A 89 -16.67 0.01 1.68
N SER A 90 -15.78 0.96 1.94
CA SER A 90 -16.09 2.38 1.82
C SER A 90 -16.34 2.83 0.38
N TRP A 91 -15.72 2.19 -0.59
CA TRP A 91 -15.69 2.63 -2.00
C TRP A 91 -16.69 1.91 -2.93
N GLU A 92 -17.26 0.79 -2.51
CA GLU A 92 -18.19 0.00 -3.34
C GLU A 92 -19.16 -0.81 -2.48
N ASP A 93 -20.24 -1.29 -3.10
CA ASP A 93 -21.28 -2.13 -2.45
C ASP A 93 -21.32 -3.55 -3.01
N VAL A 94 -20.19 -4.04 -3.51
CA VAL A 94 -20.06 -5.39 -4.07
C VAL A 94 -19.26 -6.31 -3.15
N ASP A 95 -19.34 -7.61 -3.44
CA ASP A 95 -18.56 -8.65 -2.75
C ASP A 95 -18.90 -8.86 -1.26
N PHE A 96 -20.07 -8.43 -0.77
CA PHE A 96 -20.53 -8.79 0.57
C PHE A 96 -20.49 -10.30 0.77
N GLY A 97 -19.83 -10.77 1.86
CA GLY A 97 -19.65 -12.20 2.14
C GLY A 97 -18.55 -12.90 1.32
N LEU A 98 -17.83 -12.18 0.46
CA LEU A 98 -16.70 -12.76 -0.26
C LEU A 98 -15.59 -13.18 0.72
N LYS A 99 -15.18 -14.45 0.65
CA LYS A 99 -14.06 -14.97 1.43
C LYS A 99 -12.72 -14.49 0.90
N LEU A 100 -11.85 -14.09 1.79
CA LEU A 100 -10.56 -13.50 1.47
C LEU A 100 -9.35 -14.33 1.95
N ASP A 101 -9.58 -15.37 2.71
CA ASP A 101 -8.56 -16.20 3.37
C ASP A 101 -7.59 -16.90 2.39
N SER A 102 -8.01 -17.14 1.17
CA SER A 102 -7.19 -17.84 0.17
C SER A 102 -6.12 -16.98 -0.50
N PHE A 103 -6.21 -15.64 -0.40
CA PHE A 103 -5.30 -14.72 -1.11
C PHE A 103 -4.93 -13.46 -0.33
N ARG A 104 -5.43 -13.29 0.92
CA ARG A 104 -5.17 -12.14 1.77
C ARG A 104 -4.41 -12.57 3.02
N GLU A 105 -3.11 -12.76 2.87
CA GLU A 105 -2.22 -13.26 3.92
C GLU A 105 -2.19 -12.36 5.16
N GLY A 106 -2.21 -11.03 4.98
CA GLY A 106 -2.27 -10.07 6.09
C GLY A 106 -3.50 -10.27 6.98
N LEU A 107 -4.67 -10.55 6.38
CA LEU A 107 -5.90 -10.84 7.14
C LEU A 107 -5.78 -12.14 7.94
N VAL A 108 -5.25 -13.18 7.32
CA VAL A 108 -5.01 -14.49 7.98
C VAL A 108 -4.04 -14.32 9.15
N LYS A 109 -2.97 -13.55 8.94
CA LYS A 109 -1.98 -13.25 9.98
C LYS A 109 -2.62 -12.56 11.18
N VAL A 110 -3.40 -11.50 10.98
CA VAL A 110 -4.07 -10.75 12.05
C VAL A 110 -5.06 -11.63 12.81
N ARG A 111 -5.87 -12.44 12.11
CA ARG A 111 -6.79 -13.38 12.78
C ARG A 111 -6.06 -14.39 13.66
N ASN A 112 -4.93 -14.93 13.19
CA ASN A 112 -4.21 -16.00 13.89
C ASN A 112 -3.37 -15.48 15.05
N SER A 113 -2.74 -14.29 14.88
CA SER A 113 -1.90 -13.69 15.91
C SER A 113 -2.68 -12.84 16.92
N ASN A 114 -3.86 -12.35 16.54
CA ASN A 114 -4.59 -11.29 17.25
C ASN A 114 -3.82 -9.96 17.37
N GLU A 115 -2.77 -9.79 16.59
CA GLU A 115 -1.95 -8.57 16.56
C GLU A 115 -2.23 -7.78 15.29
N PRO A 116 -2.20 -6.44 15.35
CA PRO A 116 -2.33 -5.62 14.14
C PRO A 116 -1.13 -5.82 13.22
N TYR A 117 -1.34 -5.60 11.93
CA TYR A 117 -0.32 -5.80 10.91
C TYR A 117 -0.46 -4.77 9.80
N VAL A 118 0.67 -4.31 9.27
CA VAL A 118 0.70 -3.42 8.11
C VAL A 118 1.72 -3.91 7.08
N SER A 119 1.33 -3.88 5.83
CA SER A 119 2.15 -4.34 4.70
C SER A 119 1.87 -3.56 3.43
N THR A 120 2.75 -3.71 2.45
CA THR A 120 2.43 -3.51 1.04
C THR A 120 1.92 -4.84 0.50
N GLU A 121 0.66 -4.92 0.12
CA GLU A 121 0.00 -6.20 -0.15
C GLU A 121 -0.87 -6.16 -1.40
N LEU A 122 -0.87 -7.30 -2.12
CA LEU A 122 -1.78 -7.55 -3.21
C LEU A 122 -3.22 -7.76 -2.71
N GLY A 123 -4.14 -7.34 -3.51
CA GLY A 123 -5.56 -7.53 -3.47
C GLY A 123 -6.09 -7.04 -4.80
N LYS A 124 -7.34 -6.64 -4.91
CA LYS A 124 -7.85 -5.98 -6.13
C LYS A 124 -7.02 -4.73 -6.50
N ARG A 125 -6.34 -4.14 -5.54
CA ARG A 125 -5.29 -3.12 -5.69
C ARG A 125 -4.02 -3.55 -4.97
N PHE A 126 -2.85 -3.17 -5.49
CA PHE A 126 -1.60 -3.22 -4.78
C PHE A 126 -1.37 -1.89 -4.08
N ASN A 127 -1.30 -1.88 -2.77
CA ASN A 127 -1.15 -0.69 -1.95
C ASN A 127 -0.76 -1.01 -0.50
N ILE A 128 -0.63 0.02 0.33
CA ILE A 128 -0.39 -0.13 1.77
C ILE A 128 -1.71 -0.52 2.42
N LYS A 129 -1.70 -1.60 3.22
CA LYS A 129 -2.83 -2.12 3.96
C LYS A 129 -2.47 -2.29 5.42
N ALA A 130 -3.16 -1.58 6.28
CA ALA A 130 -3.03 -1.68 7.72
C ALA A 130 -4.27 -2.34 8.31
N ILE A 131 -4.09 -3.45 8.99
CA ILE A 131 -5.16 -4.30 9.49
C ILE A 131 -5.10 -4.36 11.01
N ALA A 132 -6.21 -4.08 11.66
CA ALA A 132 -6.34 -4.20 13.12
C ALA A 132 -7.50 -5.11 13.51
N PRO A 133 -7.34 -5.97 14.52
CA PRO A 133 -8.42 -6.81 15.02
C PRO A 133 -9.48 -5.96 15.73
N ILE A 134 -10.75 -6.34 15.59
CA ILE A 134 -11.89 -5.74 16.29
C ILE A 134 -12.39 -6.74 17.33
N TYR A 135 -12.51 -6.25 18.57
CA TYR A 135 -13.05 -7.00 19.69
C TYR A 135 -14.32 -6.35 20.20
N ASN A 136 -15.24 -7.18 20.65
CA ASN A 136 -16.44 -6.69 21.34
C ASN A 136 -16.16 -6.39 22.83
N HIS A 137 -17.19 -5.97 23.57
CA HIS A 137 -17.10 -5.65 24.99
C HIS A 137 -16.68 -6.83 25.88
N ASN A 138 -16.84 -8.06 25.40
CA ASN A 138 -16.42 -9.27 26.09
C ASN A 138 -15.01 -9.75 25.68
N ASN A 139 -14.23 -8.89 24.98
CA ASN A 139 -12.93 -9.22 24.41
C ASN A 139 -12.93 -10.40 23.44
N LEU A 140 -14.06 -10.66 22.79
CA LEU A 140 -14.14 -11.67 21.75
C LEU A 140 -13.80 -11.04 20.39
N PHE A 141 -12.95 -11.69 19.60
CA PHE A 141 -12.66 -11.28 18.23
C PHE A 141 -13.92 -11.41 17.37
N ILE A 142 -14.37 -10.31 16.81
CA ILE A 142 -15.60 -10.25 15.99
C ILE A 142 -15.31 -9.94 14.52
N GLY A 143 -14.09 -9.51 14.20
CA GLY A 143 -13.67 -9.18 12.83
C GLY A 143 -12.42 -8.34 12.81
N SER A 144 -12.15 -7.73 11.69
CA SER A 144 -11.01 -6.82 11.52
C SER A 144 -11.37 -5.62 10.66
N ILE A 145 -10.63 -4.53 10.84
CA ILE A 145 -10.67 -3.35 10.00
C ILE A 145 -9.38 -3.22 9.24
N GLU A 146 -9.49 -2.84 7.99
CA GLU A 146 -8.37 -2.56 7.11
C GLU A 146 -8.44 -1.12 6.62
N VAL A 147 -7.37 -0.36 6.85
CA VAL A 147 -7.13 0.96 6.27
C VAL A 147 -6.23 0.79 5.06
N ILE A 148 -6.68 1.27 3.92
CA ILE A 148 -6.03 1.12 2.62
C ILE A 148 -5.56 2.49 2.17
N VAL A 149 -4.26 2.61 1.89
CA VAL A 149 -3.63 3.85 1.43
C VAL A 149 -2.89 3.57 0.14
N ASP A 150 -3.16 4.35 -0.90
CA ASP A 150 -2.39 4.27 -2.13
C ASP A 150 -1.02 4.96 -2.01
N PHE A 151 -0.19 4.83 -3.05
CA PHE A 151 1.19 5.33 -2.99
C PHE A 151 1.33 6.83 -3.34
N ASN A 152 0.28 7.53 -3.76
CA ASN A 152 0.39 8.93 -4.16
C ASN A 152 0.93 9.85 -3.04
N PRO A 153 0.52 9.70 -1.76
CA PRO A 153 1.12 10.49 -0.68
C PRO A 153 2.63 10.25 -0.52
N LEU A 154 3.09 9.00 -0.65
CA LEU A 154 4.52 8.64 -0.61
C LEU A 154 5.28 9.33 -1.75
N ILE A 155 4.79 9.19 -2.99
CA ILE A 155 5.39 9.78 -4.17
C ILE A 155 5.50 11.30 -4.03
N ASN A 156 4.44 11.96 -3.57
CA ASN A 156 4.45 13.40 -3.35
C ASN A 156 5.46 13.83 -2.27
N ARG A 157 5.59 13.03 -1.22
CA ARG A 157 6.57 13.29 -0.15
C ARG A 157 8.00 13.13 -0.65
N LEU A 158 8.29 12.05 -1.37
CA LEU A 158 9.61 11.80 -1.97
C LEU A 158 9.98 12.91 -2.96
N LYS A 159 9.04 13.33 -3.80
CA LYS A 159 9.24 14.45 -4.73
C LYS A 159 9.59 15.75 -3.98
N GLY A 160 8.94 16.03 -2.85
CA GLY A 160 9.27 17.17 -1.99
C GLY A 160 10.69 17.10 -1.39
N LEU A 161 11.27 15.90 -1.30
CA LEU A 161 12.65 15.65 -0.86
C LEU A 161 13.66 15.58 -2.03
N GLY A 162 13.22 15.85 -3.27
CA GLY A 162 14.07 15.83 -4.46
C GLY A 162 14.25 14.43 -5.05
N ILE A 163 13.45 13.44 -4.64
CA ILE A 163 13.49 12.08 -5.16
C ILE A 163 12.31 11.86 -6.10
N ASP A 164 12.60 11.77 -7.41
CA ASP A 164 11.60 11.32 -8.38
C ASP A 164 11.41 9.80 -8.22
N SER A 165 10.18 9.37 -8.10
CA SER A 165 9.87 7.96 -7.85
C SER A 165 8.69 7.46 -8.70
N MET A 166 8.68 6.16 -8.98
CA MET A 166 7.65 5.49 -9.74
C MET A 166 7.36 4.13 -9.13
N ILE A 167 6.10 3.88 -8.79
CA ILE A 167 5.67 2.58 -8.29
C ILE A 167 5.26 1.71 -9.46
N LEU A 168 5.91 0.57 -9.57
CA LEU A 168 5.72 -0.39 -10.64
C LEU A 168 5.20 -1.71 -10.08
N LEU A 169 4.18 -2.27 -10.70
CA LEU A 169 3.63 -3.59 -10.40
C LEU A 169 3.89 -4.52 -11.59
N GLU A 170 4.41 -5.71 -11.36
CA GLU A 170 4.57 -6.71 -12.41
C GLU A 170 3.20 -7.12 -12.99
N LYS A 171 3.11 -7.21 -14.32
CA LYS A 171 1.86 -7.54 -15.03
C LYS A 171 1.30 -8.91 -14.66
N ASP A 172 2.14 -9.84 -14.24
CA ASP A 172 1.76 -11.21 -13.88
C ASP A 172 0.79 -11.24 -12.70
N TYR A 173 0.74 -10.16 -11.91
CA TYR A 173 -0.20 -10.02 -10.80
C TYR A 173 -1.55 -9.39 -11.16
N LEU A 174 -1.82 -9.11 -12.44
CA LEU A 174 -3.10 -8.52 -12.88
C LEU A 174 -4.31 -9.43 -12.64
N ASN A 175 -4.12 -10.73 -12.57
CA ASN A 175 -5.16 -11.68 -12.22
C ASN A 175 -5.70 -11.46 -10.80
N ILE A 176 -4.91 -10.88 -9.90
CA ILE A 176 -5.29 -10.51 -8.54
C ILE A 176 -5.60 -9.01 -8.46
N ALA A 177 -4.67 -8.16 -8.92
CA ALA A 177 -4.74 -6.71 -8.86
C ALA A 177 -5.58 -6.11 -10.01
N THR A 178 -6.81 -6.58 -10.15
CA THR A 178 -7.70 -6.31 -11.30
C THR A 178 -8.04 -4.83 -11.49
N TYR A 179 -7.97 -4.01 -10.44
CA TYR A 179 -8.24 -2.57 -10.53
C TYR A 179 -7.12 -1.79 -11.23
N HIS A 180 -5.98 -2.44 -11.50
CA HIS A 180 -4.86 -1.84 -12.24
C HIS A 180 -4.84 -2.19 -13.74
N SER A 181 -5.87 -2.87 -14.27
CA SER A 181 -5.92 -3.31 -15.67
C SER A 181 -5.73 -2.17 -16.69
N ASP A 182 -6.25 -0.98 -16.37
CA ASP A 182 -6.21 0.20 -17.24
C ASP A 182 -5.03 1.13 -16.96
N ASN A 183 -4.15 0.77 -16.02
CA ASN A 183 -2.99 1.57 -15.69
C ASN A 183 -1.98 1.64 -16.85
N PRO A 184 -1.22 2.75 -16.97
CA PRO A 184 -0.16 2.88 -17.97
C PRO A 184 0.86 1.75 -17.84
N LYS A 185 1.35 1.27 -18.99
CA LYS A 185 2.28 0.15 -19.10
C LYS A 185 3.70 0.62 -19.34
N LEU A 186 4.65 0.00 -18.67
CA LEU A 186 6.08 0.16 -18.90
C LEU A 186 6.72 -1.23 -19.03
N GLY A 187 6.94 -1.71 -20.26
CA GLY A 187 7.45 -3.06 -20.49
C GLY A 187 6.56 -4.13 -19.84
N ASP A 188 7.12 -4.91 -18.91
CA ASP A 188 6.43 -5.96 -18.14
C ASP A 188 5.76 -5.44 -16.87
N TYR A 189 5.69 -4.12 -16.68
CA TYR A 189 5.16 -3.47 -15.50
C TYR A 189 3.97 -2.58 -15.81
N LEU A 190 3.20 -2.26 -14.75
CA LEU A 190 2.14 -1.26 -14.70
C LEU A 190 2.60 -0.12 -13.78
N ILE A 191 2.33 1.12 -14.18
CA ILE A 191 2.60 2.30 -13.34
C ILE A 191 1.38 2.54 -12.45
N LEU A 192 1.56 2.52 -11.11
CA LEU A 192 0.44 2.56 -10.18
C LEU A 192 0.00 3.97 -9.78
N GLN A 193 0.87 4.96 -9.88
CA GLN A 193 0.53 6.33 -9.54
C GLN A 193 -0.18 7.08 -10.67
N SER A 194 -1.00 8.05 -10.29
CA SER A 194 -1.78 8.87 -11.22
C SER A 194 -0.95 9.92 -11.96
N SER A 195 0.19 10.33 -11.40
CA SER A 195 1.11 11.30 -12.00
C SER A 195 2.56 10.88 -11.79
N PHE A 196 3.37 11.06 -12.82
CA PHE A 196 4.79 10.73 -12.82
C PHE A 196 5.58 11.66 -13.74
N SER A 197 6.89 11.73 -13.52
CA SER A 197 7.80 12.52 -14.35
C SER A 197 7.92 11.90 -15.73
N LYS A 198 7.63 12.69 -16.79
CA LYS A 198 7.85 12.25 -18.18
C LYS A 198 9.32 11.94 -18.43
N ASN A 199 10.23 12.73 -17.87
CA ASN A 199 11.66 12.48 -18.00
C ASN A 199 12.05 11.13 -17.39
N LEU A 200 11.55 10.78 -16.20
CA LEU A 200 11.77 9.48 -15.59
C LEU A 200 11.24 8.35 -16.48
N LEU A 201 10.02 8.50 -17.01
CA LEU A 201 9.44 7.51 -17.92
C LEU A 201 10.28 7.33 -19.18
N ASP A 202 10.70 8.43 -19.83
CA ASP A 202 11.52 8.40 -21.06
C ASP A 202 12.86 7.68 -20.84
N ILE A 203 13.49 7.90 -19.68
CA ILE A 203 14.73 7.21 -19.32
C ILE A 203 14.50 5.72 -19.11
N LEU A 204 13.44 5.32 -18.41
CA LEU A 204 13.10 3.91 -18.19
C LEU A 204 12.75 3.19 -19.50
N ILE A 205 12.06 3.87 -20.43
CA ILE A 205 11.76 3.32 -21.77
C ILE A 205 13.06 3.09 -22.56
N LYS A 206 14.02 4.01 -22.49
CA LYS A 206 15.32 3.89 -23.17
C LYS A 206 16.23 2.82 -22.56
N ASN A 207 16.00 2.46 -21.29
CA ASN A 207 16.82 1.52 -20.55
C ASN A 207 15.97 0.35 -19.98
N PRO A 208 15.35 -0.49 -20.85
CA PRO A 208 14.36 -1.48 -20.42
C PRO A 208 14.95 -2.60 -19.54
N ASN A 209 16.27 -2.78 -19.60
CA ASN A 209 16.96 -3.79 -18.80
C ASN A 209 17.26 -3.33 -17.37
N PHE A 210 17.04 -2.06 -17.04
CA PHE A 210 17.32 -1.54 -15.71
C PHE A 210 16.56 -2.31 -14.61
N LEU A 211 15.27 -2.53 -14.80
CA LEU A 211 14.41 -3.24 -13.84
C LEU A 211 14.71 -4.74 -13.73
N LYS A 212 15.50 -5.29 -14.64
CA LYS A 212 15.95 -6.69 -14.65
C LYS A 212 17.39 -6.85 -14.14
N ASN A 213 18.04 -5.73 -13.77
CA ASN A 213 19.42 -5.72 -13.35
C ASN A 213 19.53 -5.79 -11.83
N ASP A 214 20.35 -6.70 -11.31
CA ASP A 214 20.64 -6.85 -9.88
C ASP A 214 21.62 -5.79 -9.34
N SER A 215 22.05 -4.84 -10.18
CA SER A 215 22.92 -3.75 -9.75
C SER A 215 22.22 -2.85 -8.74
N PHE A 216 22.95 -2.43 -7.70
CA PHE A 216 22.43 -1.57 -6.64
C PHE A 216 21.92 -0.23 -7.18
N TYR A 217 22.57 0.32 -8.19
CA TYR A 217 22.10 1.50 -8.94
C TYR A 217 22.55 1.46 -10.40
N TYR A 218 21.95 2.31 -11.19
CA TYR A 218 22.28 2.56 -12.58
C TYR A 218 22.48 4.06 -12.80
N GLU A 219 23.58 4.42 -13.44
CA GLU A 219 23.96 5.81 -13.71
C GLU A 219 23.75 6.14 -15.19
N THR A 220 23.19 7.31 -15.45
CA THR A 220 23.16 7.97 -16.76
C THR A 220 23.87 9.30 -16.67
N ASP A 221 24.07 9.99 -17.79
CA ASP A 221 24.70 11.32 -17.81
C ASP A 221 23.96 12.36 -16.94
N GLU A 222 22.70 12.15 -16.67
CA GLU A 222 21.82 13.11 -15.99
C GLU A 222 21.36 12.67 -14.59
N LYS A 223 21.21 11.36 -14.37
CA LYS A 223 20.54 10.82 -13.17
C LYS A 223 21.11 9.49 -12.74
N VAL A 224 20.95 9.22 -11.46
CA VAL A 224 21.20 7.91 -10.85
C VAL A 224 19.85 7.29 -10.47
N PHE A 225 19.69 6.02 -10.80
CA PHE A 225 18.49 5.23 -10.55
C PHE A 225 18.82 4.08 -9.62
N THR A 226 17.91 3.81 -8.71
CA THR A 226 17.92 2.62 -7.88
C THR A 226 16.50 2.06 -7.78
N GLN A 227 16.37 0.85 -7.28
CA GLN A 227 15.08 0.21 -7.10
C GLN A 227 14.96 -0.36 -5.69
N ILE A 228 13.76 -0.26 -5.13
CA ILE A 228 13.41 -0.81 -3.82
C ILE A 228 12.29 -1.83 -4.04
N PRO A 229 12.53 -3.12 -3.81
CA PRO A 229 11.49 -4.14 -3.91
C PRO A 229 10.33 -3.85 -2.95
N LEU A 230 9.10 -4.01 -3.44
CA LEU A 230 7.88 -3.88 -2.67
C LEU A 230 7.16 -5.23 -2.59
N GLY A 231 6.70 -5.58 -1.41
CA GLY A 231 6.02 -6.83 -1.10
C GLY A 231 6.63 -7.44 0.17
N GLU A 232 5.81 -7.96 1.07
CA GLU A 232 6.26 -8.40 2.39
C GLU A 232 6.09 -9.91 2.63
N PHE A 233 5.47 -10.62 1.71
CA PHE A 233 5.22 -12.05 1.85
C PHE A 233 6.07 -12.85 0.85
N GLU A 234 6.69 -13.94 1.36
CA GLU A 234 7.34 -15.03 0.61
C GLU A 234 8.45 -14.64 -0.38
N ASN A 235 9.41 -13.79 -0.01
CA ASN A 235 10.59 -13.48 -0.84
C ASN A 235 10.30 -13.05 -2.28
N SER A 236 9.07 -12.75 -2.62
CA SER A 236 8.67 -12.27 -3.93
C SER A 236 8.41 -10.78 -3.89
N SER A 237 9.26 -10.02 -4.54
CA SER A 237 8.93 -8.65 -4.95
C SER A 237 7.80 -8.73 -5.95
N VAL A 238 6.69 -8.10 -5.65
CA VAL A 238 5.56 -7.96 -6.60
C VAL A 238 5.60 -6.62 -7.33
N GLY A 239 6.43 -5.70 -6.85
CA GLY A 239 6.60 -4.38 -7.42
C GLY A 239 7.90 -3.72 -6.98
N VAL A 240 8.15 -2.53 -7.49
CA VAL A 240 9.33 -1.71 -7.22
C VAL A 240 8.95 -0.25 -7.04
N LEU A 241 9.67 0.42 -6.15
CA LEU A 241 9.68 1.86 -5.96
C LEU A 241 10.93 2.45 -6.60
#